data_1d7a6fcab33d037004d55a19c33eb15b
#
_entry.id   1d7a6fcab33d037004d55a19c33eb15b
#
_cell.length_a   1.000
_cell.length_b   1.000
_cell.length_c   1.000
_cell.angle_alpha   90.00
_cell.angle_beta   90.00
_cell.angle_gamma   90.00
#
_symmetry.space_group_name_H-M   'P 1'
#
loop_
_entity.id
_entity.type
_entity.pdbx_description
1 polymer ?
#
loop_
_entity_poly.entity_id
_entity_poly.type
_entity_poly.pdbx_seq_one_letter_code
_entity_poly.pdbx_strand_id
1 'polypeptide(L)'
;MTTVYLIRHAEAEGNLYRIAHGQYNGLITDRGYEQLRVLKKRFDAVKIDAVYSSDLFRARTTARAIYESKGLELHLEPAFREIHMGCWEGHTWQELTTAYPEQMLYFNRRLDKFHVAGSETAQQVLDRYIPALKRVAAENDGKTIAVFSHGAAMRMVLGTLNGLPLSEVGETPHGDNTAVSLLEIDGDEIRVVYMNDNSHQVEAGLSTFAKQTWWRDKRMMSGGQYYKDMDETTAARFGVPAGGKRIAVWFENEPVGAVQLLPDQATDAGWIGYYYLEPTMRGKNYGIPPLGQAVQFYRAQGLDRLR
;
A
#
# COMPACT_ATOMS: atom_id res chain seq x y z
N MET A 1 -0.02 -32.12 2.55
CA MET A 1 -0.87 -30.90 2.56
C MET A 1 -0.26 -29.85 3.49
N THR A 2 -0.02 -28.64 3.01
CA THR A 2 0.56 -27.52 3.76
C THR A 2 -0.49 -26.46 4.06
N THR A 3 -0.52 -25.99 5.30
CA THR A 3 -1.39 -24.87 5.72
C THR A 3 -0.61 -23.55 5.56
N VAL A 4 -1.17 -22.59 4.83
CA VAL A 4 -0.51 -21.30 4.54
C VAL A 4 -1.36 -20.14 5.04
N TYR A 5 -0.85 -19.40 6.01
CA TYR A 5 -1.38 -18.09 6.38
C TYR A 5 -0.76 -17.03 5.48
N LEU A 6 -1.54 -16.52 4.53
CA LEU A 6 -1.15 -15.45 3.63
C LEU A 6 -1.55 -14.11 4.22
N ILE A 7 -0.58 -13.24 4.52
CA ILE A 7 -0.75 -12.05 5.34
C ILE A 7 -0.30 -10.79 4.57
N ARG A 8 -1.17 -9.79 4.49
CA ARG A 8 -0.80 -8.49 3.94
C ARG A 8 0.09 -7.73 4.91
N HIS A 9 1.06 -6.97 4.39
CA HIS A 9 1.90 -6.08 5.21
C HIS A 9 1.07 -5.08 6.03
N ALA A 10 1.62 -4.61 7.16
CA ALA A 10 1.06 -3.57 8.02
C ALA A 10 1.01 -2.20 7.32
N GLU A 11 0.30 -1.24 7.91
CA GLU A 11 0.21 0.11 7.37
C GLU A 11 1.61 0.71 7.16
N ALA A 12 1.82 1.18 5.94
CA ALA A 12 3.05 1.84 5.52
C ALA A 12 2.73 3.22 4.92
N GLU A 13 3.75 4.02 4.66
CA GLU A 13 3.63 5.40 4.17
C GLU A 13 2.65 5.55 3.00
N GLY A 14 2.71 4.68 2.00
CA GLY A 14 1.78 4.78 0.88
C GLY A 14 0.33 4.51 1.24
N ASN A 15 0.06 3.72 2.30
CA ASN A 15 -1.29 3.59 2.82
C ASN A 15 -1.73 4.88 3.51
N LEU A 16 -0.87 5.44 4.37
CA LEU A 16 -1.15 6.66 5.12
C LEU A 16 -1.28 7.87 4.20
N TYR A 17 -0.28 8.10 3.35
CA TYR A 17 -0.18 9.28 2.51
C TYR A 17 -0.80 9.13 1.12
N ARG A 18 -1.45 8.00 0.86
CA ARG A 18 -2.13 7.75 -0.41
C ARG A 18 -1.19 7.74 -1.63
N ILE A 19 -0.02 7.12 -1.48
CA ILE A 19 0.99 6.95 -2.52
C ILE A 19 0.91 5.53 -3.11
N ALA A 20 1.03 5.42 -4.42
CA ALA A 20 1.18 4.13 -5.10
C ALA A 20 2.56 3.55 -4.80
N HIS A 21 2.59 2.49 -4.03
CA HIS A 21 3.86 1.88 -3.62
C HIS A 21 4.49 1.02 -4.72
N GLY A 22 3.70 0.10 -5.32
CA GLY A 22 4.30 -0.94 -6.14
C GLY A 22 5.46 -1.62 -5.41
N GLN A 23 6.65 -1.60 -6.01
CA GLN A 23 7.88 -2.10 -5.40
C GLN A 23 8.75 -1.01 -4.75
N TYR A 24 8.28 0.24 -4.74
CA TYR A 24 8.89 1.31 -3.96
C TYR A 24 8.92 0.97 -2.47
N ASN A 25 10.04 1.23 -1.79
CA ASN A 25 10.26 0.88 -0.39
C ASN A 25 9.80 1.99 0.57
N GLY A 26 8.53 2.00 0.94
CA GLY A 26 8.00 2.86 2.00
C GLY A 26 8.16 2.25 3.40
N LEU A 27 8.31 3.11 4.40
CA LEU A 27 8.45 2.72 5.80
C LEU A 27 7.11 2.34 6.43
N ILE A 28 7.14 1.54 7.50
CA ILE A 28 5.98 1.25 8.34
C ILE A 28 5.64 2.49 9.18
N THR A 29 4.37 2.80 9.31
CA THR A 29 3.87 3.89 10.17
C THR A 29 3.82 3.46 11.63
N ASP A 30 3.68 4.43 12.57
CA ASP A 30 3.49 4.12 13.99
C ASP A 30 2.28 3.22 14.22
N ARG A 31 1.17 3.47 13.51
CA ARG A 31 0.03 2.56 13.51
C ARG A 31 0.38 1.18 12.98
N GLY A 32 1.19 1.10 11.92
CA GLY A 32 1.67 -0.16 11.40
C GLY A 32 2.40 -0.97 12.46
N TYR A 33 3.23 -0.34 13.29
CA TYR A 33 3.88 -1.02 14.42
C TYR A 33 2.89 -1.49 15.49
N GLU A 34 1.82 -0.72 15.78
CA GLU A 34 0.73 -1.20 16.64
C GLU A 34 0.00 -2.41 16.02
N GLN A 35 -0.23 -2.39 14.71
CA GLN A 35 -0.81 -3.51 13.98
C GLN A 35 0.05 -4.78 14.10
N LEU A 36 1.38 -4.66 14.10
CA LEU A 36 2.28 -5.80 14.32
C LEU A 36 2.07 -6.45 15.71
N ARG A 37 1.87 -5.64 16.75
CA ARG A 37 1.62 -6.16 18.11
C ARG A 37 0.35 -6.99 18.19
N VAL A 38 -0.71 -6.52 17.53
CA VAL A 38 -2.00 -7.21 17.51
C VAL A 38 -1.93 -8.47 16.63
N LEU A 39 -1.22 -8.40 15.50
CA LEU A 39 -0.94 -9.56 14.65
C LEU A 39 -0.15 -10.63 15.42
N LYS A 40 0.90 -10.24 16.17
CA LYS A 40 1.64 -11.16 17.04
C LYS A 40 0.69 -11.88 18.01
N LYS A 41 -0.16 -11.13 18.72
CA LYS A 41 -1.14 -11.71 19.68
C LYS A 41 -2.07 -12.71 18.99
N ARG A 42 -2.55 -12.41 17.77
CA ARG A 42 -3.39 -13.32 16.98
C ARG A 42 -2.71 -14.68 16.75
N PHE A 43 -1.38 -14.68 16.55
CA PHE A 43 -0.60 -15.88 16.26
C PHE A 43 0.07 -16.53 17.49
N ASP A 44 -0.12 -16.02 18.70
CA ASP A 44 0.57 -16.55 19.90
C ASP A 44 0.29 -18.06 20.08
N ALA A 45 -0.96 -18.50 19.95
CA ALA A 45 -1.37 -19.90 20.09
C ALA A 45 -1.27 -20.72 18.79
N VAL A 46 -0.97 -20.09 17.66
CA VAL A 46 -0.89 -20.78 16.36
C VAL A 46 0.52 -21.31 16.15
N LYS A 47 0.69 -22.60 15.94
CA LYS A 47 1.98 -23.17 15.56
C LYS A 47 2.31 -22.73 14.15
N ILE A 48 3.47 -22.10 13.96
CA ILE A 48 4.05 -21.78 12.66
C ILE A 48 5.42 -22.46 12.59
N ASP A 49 5.67 -23.19 11.51
CA ASP A 49 6.88 -23.97 11.32
C ASP A 49 7.92 -23.25 10.43
N ALA A 50 7.49 -22.33 9.55
CA ALA A 50 8.37 -21.50 8.71
C ALA A 50 7.71 -20.18 8.35
N VAL A 51 8.52 -19.14 8.09
CA VAL A 51 8.05 -17.80 7.72
C VAL A 51 8.73 -17.34 6.45
N TYR A 52 7.93 -17.01 5.45
CA TYR A 52 8.35 -16.44 4.18
C TYR A 52 7.84 -15.01 4.03
N SER A 53 8.59 -14.18 3.34
CA SER A 53 8.16 -12.81 3.07
C SER A 53 8.68 -12.30 1.74
N SER A 54 7.87 -11.47 1.08
CA SER A 54 8.44 -10.50 0.14
C SER A 54 9.60 -9.76 0.81
N ASP A 55 10.65 -9.50 0.04
CA ASP A 55 11.84 -8.79 0.51
C ASP A 55 11.64 -7.27 0.63
N LEU A 56 10.48 -6.74 0.22
CA LEU A 56 10.15 -5.33 0.41
C LEU A 56 10.02 -4.99 1.90
N PHE A 57 10.60 -3.86 2.29
CA PHE A 57 10.78 -3.46 3.69
C PHE A 57 9.51 -3.61 4.53
N ARG A 58 8.35 -3.15 4.03
CA ARG A 58 7.07 -3.21 4.75
C ARG A 58 6.59 -4.64 5.02
N ALA A 59 6.83 -5.59 4.09
CA ALA A 59 6.42 -6.98 4.27
C ALA A 59 7.34 -7.70 5.25
N ARG A 60 8.66 -7.62 5.05
CA ARG A 60 9.64 -8.25 5.96
C ARG A 60 9.59 -7.67 7.38
N THR A 61 9.33 -6.36 7.53
CA THR A 61 9.14 -5.75 8.85
C THR A 61 7.87 -6.27 9.51
N THR A 62 6.78 -6.46 8.75
CA THR A 62 5.55 -7.05 9.28
C THR A 62 5.77 -8.50 9.74
N ALA A 63 6.57 -9.27 9.02
CA ALA A 63 6.88 -10.66 9.35
C ALA A 63 7.54 -10.83 10.73
N ARG A 64 8.19 -9.77 11.26
CA ARG A 64 8.77 -9.75 12.61
C ARG A 64 7.76 -10.14 13.71
N ALA A 65 6.50 -9.81 13.50
CA ALA A 65 5.43 -10.18 14.43
C ALA A 65 5.36 -11.68 14.68
N ILE A 66 5.76 -12.52 13.72
CA ILE A 66 5.70 -13.97 13.83
C ILE A 66 7.11 -14.56 14.01
N TYR A 67 8.05 -14.30 13.10
CA TYR A 67 9.33 -15.01 13.12
C TYR A 67 10.14 -14.69 14.40
N GLU A 68 10.20 -13.42 14.82
CA GLU A 68 10.92 -13.06 16.07
C GLU A 68 10.25 -13.67 17.30
N SER A 69 8.91 -13.64 17.37
CA SER A 69 8.17 -14.14 18.52
C SER A 69 8.25 -15.65 18.68
N LYS A 70 8.55 -16.38 17.60
CA LYS A 70 8.60 -17.84 17.57
C LYS A 70 10.05 -18.37 17.43
N GLY A 71 11.04 -17.48 17.33
CA GLY A 71 12.45 -17.86 17.17
C GLY A 71 12.72 -18.55 15.82
N LEU A 72 11.99 -18.18 14.77
CA LEU A 72 12.12 -18.76 13.42
C LEU A 72 13.03 -17.89 12.55
N GLU A 73 13.60 -18.50 11.50
CA GLU A 73 14.30 -17.79 10.45
C GLU A 73 13.29 -17.17 9.46
N LEU A 74 13.63 -15.99 8.92
CA LEU A 74 12.86 -15.35 7.86
C LEU A 74 13.43 -15.69 6.48
N HIS A 75 12.64 -16.36 5.64
CA HIS A 75 12.98 -16.66 4.26
C HIS A 75 12.44 -15.56 3.34
N LEU A 76 13.33 -14.86 2.62
CA LEU A 76 12.94 -13.82 1.68
C LEU A 76 12.67 -14.41 0.31
N GLU A 77 11.50 -14.10 -0.26
CA GLU A 77 11.04 -14.57 -1.57
C GLU A 77 10.55 -13.39 -2.43
N PRO A 78 11.39 -12.92 -3.38
CA PRO A 78 11.01 -11.80 -4.26
C PRO A 78 9.76 -12.05 -5.11
N ALA A 79 9.41 -13.30 -5.38
CA ALA A 79 8.19 -13.63 -6.10
C ALA A 79 6.91 -13.20 -5.34
N PHE A 80 6.99 -12.95 -4.03
CA PHE A 80 5.88 -12.43 -3.23
C PHE A 80 5.79 -10.89 -3.19
N ARG A 81 6.61 -10.17 -3.97
CA ARG A 81 6.51 -8.72 -4.10
C ARG A 81 5.15 -8.27 -4.63
N GLU A 82 4.83 -7.02 -4.34
CA GLU A 82 3.70 -6.30 -4.96
C GLU A 82 3.90 -6.22 -6.48
N ILE A 83 2.81 -5.98 -7.21
CA ILE A 83 2.91 -5.62 -8.62
C ILE A 83 3.86 -4.43 -8.78
N HIS A 84 4.79 -4.53 -9.72
CA HIS A 84 5.58 -3.37 -10.12
C HIS A 84 4.68 -2.40 -10.89
N MET A 85 4.55 -1.18 -10.39
CA MET A 85 3.63 -0.20 -10.95
C MET A 85 4.30 0.77 -11.93
N GLY A 86 5.57 0.53 -12.27
CA GLY A 86 6.31 1.33 -13.24
C GLY A 86 6.32 2.82 -12.89
N CYS A 87 6.00 3.66 -13.86
CA CYS A 87 6.00 5.11 -13.69
C CYS A 87 4.97 5.65 -12.67
N TRP A 88 4.12 4.80 -12.11
CA TRP A 88 3.18 5.20 -11.06
C TRP A 88 3.80 5.16 -9.66
N GLU A 89 4.90 4.45 -9.47
CA GLU A 89 5.51 4.30 -8.16
C GLU A 89 5.97 5.64 -7.57
N GLY A 90 5.62 5.86 -6.31
CA GLY A 90 5.92 7.10 -5.61
C GLY A 90 4.91 8.23 -5.82
N HIS A 91 4.03 8.16 -6.83
CA HIS A 91 2.99 9.17 -7.07
C HIS A 91 1.76 8.98 -6.20
N THR A 92 1.06 10.07 -5.88
CA THR A 92 -0.20 9.96 -5.13
C THR A 92 -1.33 9.43 -6.01
N TRP A 93 -2.27 8.67 -5.42
CA TRP A 93 -3.42 8.14 -6.15
C TRP A 93 -4.28 9.23 -6.80
N GLN A 94 -4.38 10.42 -6.18
CA GLN A 94 -5.11 11.56 -6.73
C GLN A 94 -4.47 12.10 -8.00
N GLU A 95 -3.15 12.23 -7.99
CA GLU A 95 -2.35 12.62 -9.16
C GLU A 95 -2.53 11.61 -10.30
N LEU A 96 -2.40 10.33 -9.99
CA LEU A 96 -2.57 9.25 -10.97
C LEU A 96 -3.99 9.17 -11.55
N THR A 97 -5.02 9.39 -10.72
CA THR A 97 -6.41 9.40 -11.20
C THR A 97 -6.65 10.54 -12.19
N THR A 98 -6.00 11.68 -11.99
CA THR A 98 -6.11 12.83 -12.89
C THR A 98 -5.29 12.63 -14.18
N ALA A 99 -4.04 12.13 -14.04
CA ALA A 99 -3.13 11.97 -15.17
C ALA A 99 -3.44 10.74 -16.03
N TYR A 100 -3.98 9.67 -15.44
CA TYR A 100 -4.20 8.37 -16.07
C TYR A 100 -5.61 7.81 -15.80
N PRO A 101 -6.70 8.51 -16.10
CA PRO A 101 -8.06 8.12 -15.66
C PRO A 101 -8.48 6.74 -16.18
N GLU A 102 -8.13 6.38 -17.40
CA GLU A 102 -8.43 5.05 -17.97
C GLU A 102 -7.64 3.94 -17.29
N GLN A 103 -6.34 4.12 -17.11
CA GLN A 103 -5.49 3.13 -16.43
C GLN A 103 -5.86 2.97 -14.97
N MET A 104 -6.34 4.03 -14.32
CA MET A 104 -6.87 3.97 -12.95
C MET A 104 -8.16 3.11 -12.90
N LEU A 105 -9.04 3.24 -13.89
CA LEU A 105 -10.20 2.37 -14.01
C LEU A 105 -9.77 0.90 -14.19
N TYR A 106 -8.76 0.65 -15.05
CA TYR A 106 -8.23 -0.68 -15.26
C TYR A 106 -7.59 -1.25 -13.99
N PHE A 107 -6.75 -0.50 -13.31
CA PHE A 107 -6.14 -0.93 -12.05
C PHE A 107 -7.18 -1.32 -10.97
N ASN A 108 -8.29 -0.61 -10.91
CA ASN A 108 -9.32 -0.88 -9.93
C ASN A 108 -10.24 -2.05 -10.30
N ARG A 109 -10.57 -2.24 -11.60
CA ARG A 109 -11.62 -3.16 -12.03
C ARG A 109 -11.21 -4.17 -13.11
N ARG A 110 -10.25 -3.84 -13.93
CA ARG A 110 -9.84 -4.61 -15.10
C ARG A 110 -8.32 -4.76 -15.11
N LEU A 111 -7.80 -5.42 -14.06
CA LEU A 111 -6.35 -5.64 -13.88
C LEU A 111 -5.71 -6.35 -15.08
N ASP A 112 -6.47 -7.12 -15.83
CA ASP A 112 -6.08 -7.71 -17.11
C ASP A 112 -5.67 -6.68 -18.18
N LYS A 113 -6.20 -5.45 -18.09
CA LYS A 113 -5.91 -4.34 -19.01
C LYS A 113 -4.94 -3.30 -18.44
N PHE A 114 -4.62 -3.40 -17.15
CA PHE A 114 -3.71 -2.45 -16.54
C PHE A 114 -2.31 -2.59 -17.12
N HIS A 115 -1.80 -1.51 -17.70
CA HIS A 115 -0.43 -1.43 -18.18
C HIS A 115 0.02 0.03 -18.32
N VAL A 116 1.09 0.39 -17.64
CA VAL A 116 1.77 1.68 -17.77
C VAL A 116 3.27 1.45 -17.97
N ALA A 117 4.00 2.49 -18.38
CA ALA A 117 5.42 2.36 -18.68
C ALA A 117 6.20 1.73 -17.50
N GLY A 118 6.85 0.61 -17.74
CA GLY A 118 7.62 -0.13 -16.77
C GLY A 118 6.83 -0.97 -15.76
N SER A 119 5.49 -1.05 -15.85
CA SER A 119 4.70 -1.89 -14.95
C SER A 119 4.73 -3.37 -15.35
N GLU A 120 4.54 -4.24 -14.35
CA GLU A 120 4.11 -5.62 -14.58
C GLU A 120 2.65 -5.64 -15.05
N THR A 121 2.29 -6.67 -15.81
CA THR A 121 0.90 -7.07 -16.04
C THR A 121 0.41 -7.97 -14.90
N ALA A 122 -0.90 -8.08 -14.74
CA ALA A 122 -1.50 -9.02 -13.78
C ALA A 122 -1.07 -10.47 -14.05
N GLN A 123 -0.94 -10.86 -15.33
CA GLN A 123 -0.47 -12.21 -15.69
C GLN A 123 0.97 -12.46 -15.20
N GLN A 124 1.89 -11.51 -15.39
CA GLN A 124 3.26 -11.63 -14.91
C GLN A 124 3.34 -11.79 -13.38
N VAL A 125 2.45 -11.09 -12.64
CA VAL A 125 2.36 -11.29 -11.18
C VAL A 125 1.92 -12.71 -10.84
N LEU A 126 0.89 -13.24 -11.51
CA LEU A 126 0.42 -14.61 -11.29
C LEU A 126 1.49 -15.65 -11.66
N ASP A 127 2.22 -15.44 -12.77
CA ASP A 127 3.25 -16.34 -13.27
C ASP A 127 4.45 -16.47 -12.32
N ARG A 128 4.78 -15.43 -11.55
CA ARG A 128 5.82 -15.51 -10.51
C ARG A 128 5.31 -15.98 -9.15
N TYR A 129 4.10 -15.57 -8.79
CA TYR A 129 3.58 -15.74 -7.43
C TYR A 129 3.06 -17.17 -7.18
N ILE A 130 2.19 -17.68 -8.06
CA ILE A 130 1.58 -19.01 -7.87
C ILE A 130 2.61 -20.14 -7.86
N PRO A 131 3.57 -20.21 -8.80
CA PRO A 131 4.62 -21.20 -8.72
C PRO A 131 5.48 -21.11 -7.46
N ALA A 132 5.81 -19.90 -7.01
CA ALA A 132 6.54 -19.71 -5.76
C ALA A 132 5.73 -20.19 -4.54
N LEU A 133 4.43 -19.91 -4.50
CA LEU A 133 3.56 -20.38 -3.43
C LEU A 133 3.49 -21.92 -3.39
N LYS A 134 3.33 -22.58 -4.52
CA LYS A 134 3.35 -24.05 -4.62
C LYS A 134 4.70 -24.62 -4.18
N ARG A 135 5.80 -24.01 -4.60
CA ARG A 135 7.15 -24.44 -4.25
C ARG A 135 7.38 -24.36 -2.73
N VAL A 136 7.11 -23.22 -2.10
CA VAL A 136 7.31 -23.08 -0.64
C VAL A 136 6.38 -24.00 0.14
N ALA A 137 5.18 -24.29 -0.38
CA ALA A 137 4.28 -25.26 0.22
C ALA A 137 4.85 -26.69 0.13
N ALA A 138 5.38 -27.09 -1.01
CA ALA A 138 5.99 -28.41 -1.19
C ALA A 138 7.22 -28.60 -0.28
N GLU A 139 8.06 -27.57 -0.13
CA GLU A 139 9.20 -27.58 0.80
C GLU A 139 8.79 -27.74 2.27
N ASN A 140 7.52 -27.50 2.59
CA ASN A 140 6.95 -27.52 3.93
C ASN A 140 5.75 -28.48 4.05
N ASP A 141 5.77 -29.58 3.31
CA ASP A 141 4.65 -30.54 3.38
C ASP A 141 4.37 -31.01 4.81
N GLY A 142 3.10 -31.10 5.17
CA GLY A 142 2.64 -31.44 6.51
C GLY A 142 2.80 -30.35 7.58
N LYS A 143 3.28 -29.15 7.20
CA LYS A 143 3.55 -28.04 8.12
C LYS A 143 2.57 -26.88 7.95
N THR A 144 2.65 -25.94 8.90
CA THR A 144 1.93 -24.65 8.84
C THR A 144 2.94 -23.51 8.64
N ILE A 145 2.77 -22.72 7.59
CA ILE A 145 3.68 -21.61 7.27
C ILE A 145 2.94 -20.26 7.23
N ALA A 146 3.69 -19.19 7.44
CA ALA A 146 3.21 -17.82 7.24
C ALA A 146 3.93 -17.19 6.05
N VAL A 147 3.17 -16.56 5.14
CA VAL A 147 3.68 -15.85 3.96
C VAL A 147 3.24 -14.39 4.01
N PHE A 148 4.19 -13.46 3.98
CA PHE A 148 3.91 -12.03 4.02
C PHE A 148 4.05 -11.38 2.64
N SER A 149 3.00 -10.67 2.23
CA SER A 149 2.90 -10.12 0.89
C SER A 149 2.11 -8.79 0.86
N HIS A 150 1.49 -8.46 -0.27
CA HIS A 150 0.98 -7.13 -0.59
C HIS A 150 -0.46 -7.15 -1.11
N GLY A 151 -1.07 -5.96 -1.12
CA GLY A 151 -2.49 -5.83 -1.35
C GLY A 151 -2.97 -6.21 -2.76
N ALA A 152 -2.35 -5.66 -3.81
CA ALA A 152 -2.80 -5.93 -5.18
C ALA A 152 -2.37 -7.34 -5.64
N ALA A 153 -1.14 -7.76 -5.31
CA ALA A 153 -0.67 -9.11 -5.63
C ALA A 153 -1.56 -10.19 -4.98
N MET A 154 -1.84 -10.07 -3.68
CA MET A 154 -2.75 -11.01 -2.99
C MET A 154 -4.16 -11.00 -3.59
N ARG A 155 -4.67 -9.82 -3.96
CA ARG A 155 -5.99 -9.69 -4.58
C ARG A 155 -6.10 -10.46 -5.89
N MET A 156 -5.08 -10.35 -6.76
CA MET A 156 -4.99 -11.08 -8.02
C MET A 156 -4.91 -12.60 -7.76
N VAL A 157 -3.99 -13.01 -6.90
CA VAL A 157 -3.78 -14.42 -6.58
C VAL A 157 -5.03 -15.05 -5.97
N LEU A 158 -5.60 -14.45 -4.94
CA LEU A 158 -6.79 -14.98 -4.26
C LEU A 158 -8.03 -15.02 -5.19
N GLY A 159 -8.20 -14.00 -6.04
CA GLY A 159 -9.26 -14.01 -7.05
C GLY A 159 -9.11 -15.17 -8.04
N THR A 160 -7.91 -15.35 -8.58
CA THR A 160 -7.61 -16.46 -9.51
C THR A 160 -7.79 -17.82 -8.84
N LEU A 161 -7.32 -18.00 -7.60
CA LEU A 161 -7.48 -19.26 -6.86
C LEU A 161 -8.96 -19.56 -6.53
N ASN A 162 -9.80 -18.55 -6.45
CA ASN A 162 -11.27 -18.72 -6.32
C ASN A 162 -11.98 -18.87 -7.68
N GLY A 163 -11.26 -19.07 -8.76
CA GLY A 163 -11.82 -19.35 -10.09
C GLY A 163 -12.25 -18.12 -10.88
N LEU A 164 -11.94 -16.91 -10.44
CA LEU A 164 -12.22 -15.71 -11.23
C LEU A 164 -11.29 -15.64 -12.45
N PRO A 165 -11.81 -15.35 -13.64
CA PRO A 165 -10.98 -15.06 -14.78
C PRO A 165 -10.17 -13.78 -14.53
N LEU A 166 -9.03 -13.62 -15.21
CA LEU A 166 -8.14 -12.47 -15.01
C LEU A 166 -8.85 -11.12 -15.21
N SER A 167 -9.86 -11.08 -16.08
CA SER A 167 -10.71 -9.91 -16.31
C SER A 167 -11.57 -9.49 -15.10
N GLU A 168 -11.77 -10.37 -14.14
CA GLU A 168 -12.67 -10.19 -12.99
C GLU A 168 -11.95 -10.23 -11.64
N VAL A 169 -10.65 -10.55 -11.60
CA VAL A 169 -9.88 -10.55 -10.33
C VAL A 169 -9.92 -9.20 -9.61
N GLY A 170 -10.22 -8.12 -10.34
CA GLY A 170 -10.54 -6.80 -9.81
C GLY A 170 -11.78 -6.76 -8.91
N GLU A 171 -12.67 -7.73 -8.95
CA GLU A 171 -13.84 -7.84 -8.07
C GLU A 171 -13.51 -8.50 -6.71
N THR A 172 -12.33 -9.13 -6.59
CA THR A 172 -11.88 -9.66 -5.30
C THR A 172 -11.79 -8.56 -4.25
N PRO A 173 -12.37 -8.72 -3.07
CA PRO A 173 -12.32 -7.71 -2.01
C PRO A 173 -10.89 -7.34 -1.62
N HIS A 174 -10.68 -6.06 -1.34
CA HIS A 174 -9.41 -5.62 -0.77
C HIS A 174 -9.26 -6.12 0.67
N GLY A 175 -8.12 -6.72 1.00
CA GLY A 175 -7.74 -7.01 2.38
C GLY A 175 -7.23 -5.75 3.09
N ASP A 176 -7.56 -5.58 4.37
CA ASP A 176 -6.99 -4.53 5.22
C ASP A 176 -5.48 -4.79 5.48
N ASN A 177 -4.76 -3.82 6.02
CA ASN A 177 -3.39 -4.05 6.48
C ASN A 177 -3.38 -5.15 7.55
N THR A 178 -2.41 -6.05 7.50
CA THR A 178 -2.31 -7.27 8.29
C THR A 178 -3.49 -8.25 8.18
N ALA A 179 -4.41 -8.05 7.25
CA ALA A 179 -5.46 -9.04 6.98
C ALA A 179 -4.84 -10.40 6.63
N VAL A 180 -5.48 -11.45 7.10
CA VAL A 180 -5.01 -12.84 7.00
C VAL A 180 -5.95 -13.62 6.11
N SER A 181 -5.39 -14.33 5.15
CA SER A 181 -6.08 -15.36 4.37
C SER A 181 -5.49 -16.72 4.68
N LEU A 182 -6.31 -17.75 4.69
CA LEU A 182 -5.87 -19.12 4.96
C LEU A 182 -6.03 -19.95 3.70
N LEU A 183 -4.94 -20.62 3.31
CA LEU A 183 -4.89 -21.54 2.20
C LEU A 183 -4.49 -22.93 2.68
N GLU A 184 -4.98 -23.95 2.02
CA GLU A 184 -4.49 -25.33 2.12
C GLU A 184 -3.97 -25.74 0.74
N ILE A 185 -2.76 -26.27 0.72
CA ILE A 185 -2.05 -26.62 -0.52
C ILE A 185 -1.65 -28.08 -0.45
N ASP A 186 -2.10 -28.87 -1.44
CA ASP A 186 -1.77 -30.29 -1.58
C ASP A 186 -1.35 -30.57 -3.04
N GLY A 187 -0.06 -30.67 -3.27
CA GLY A 187 0.50 -30.73 -4.62
C GLY A 187 0.13 -29.49 -5.44
N ASP A 188 -0.62 -29.72 -6.52
CA ASP A 188 -1.09 -28.64 -7.40
C ASP A 188 -2.40 -27.99 -6.98
N GLU A 189 -3.13 -28.60 -6.06
CA GLU A 189 -4.40 -28.10 -5.58
C GLU A 189 -4.18 -27.03 -4.49
N ILE A 190 -4.83 -25.88 -4.67
CA ILE A 190 -4.81 -24.79 -3.68
C ILE A 190 -6.26 -24.46 -3.33
N ARG A 191 -6.63 -24.67 -2.09
CA ARG A 191 -7.93 -24.30 -1.54
C ARG A 191 -7.84 -23.04 -0.71
N VAL A 192 -8.64 -22.04 -1.02
CA VAL A 192 -8.81 -20.86 -0.18
C VAL A 192 -9.87 -21.16 0.87
N VAL A 193 -9.47 -21.23 2.14
CA VAL A 193 -10.37 -21.54 3.26
C VAL A 193 -11.15 -20.30 3.68
N TYR A 194 -10.45 -19.17 3.84
CA TYR A 194 -11.01 -17.84 4.03
C TYR A 194 -10.07 -16.76 3.52
N MET A 195 -10.60 -15.56 3.27
CA MET A 195 -9.84 -14.41 2.78
C MET A 195 -10.01 -13.20 3.68
N ASN A 196 -8.93 -12.43 3.80
CA ASN A 196 -8.95 -11.04 4.28
C ASN A 196 -9.53 -10.85 5.68
N ASP A 197 -9.43 -11.85 6.57
CA ASP A 197 -9.86 -11.69 7.95
C ASP A 197 -8.97 -10.67 8.68
N ASN A 198 -9.59 -9.57 9.10
CA ASN A 198 -8.98 -8.48 9.85
C ASN A 198 -9.61 -8.30 11.24
N SER A 199 -10.27 -9.31 11.79
CA SER A 199 -10.98 -9.26 13.09
C SER A 199 -10.09 -8.69 14.19
N HIS A 200 -8.84 -9.14 14.29
CA HIS A 200 -7.85 -8.66 15.26
C HIS A 200 -7.60 -7.13 15.16
N GLN A 201 -7.69 -6.55 13.95
CA GLN A 201 -7.54 -5.11 13.76
C GLN A 201 -8.80 -4.34 14.14
N VAL A 202 -9.96 -4.89 13.81
CA VAL A 202 -11.28 -4.30 14.12
C VAL A 202 -11.46 -4.25 15.64
N GLU A 203 -11.21 -5.36 16.33
CA GLU A 203 -11.30 -5.46 17.80
C GLU A 203 -10.36 -4.48 18.51
N ALA A 204 -9.17 -4.26 17.96
CA ALA A 204 -8.19 -3.31 18.51
C ALA A 204 -8.40 -1.85 18.10
N GLY A 205 -9.36 -1.56 17.23
CA GLY A 205 -9.58 -0.21 16.68
C GLY A 205 -8.45 0.28 15.77
N LEU A 206 -7.68 -0.64 15.17
CA LEU A 206 -6.50 -0.35 14.36
C LEU A 206 -6.71 -0.55 12.86
N SER A 207 -7.92 -0.89 12.40
CA SER A 207 -8.22 -1.06 10.98
C SER A 207 -7.88 0.21 10.19
N THR A 208 -7.03 0.07 9.18
CA THR A 208 -6.69 1.16 8.25
C THR A 208 -7.92 1.55 7.44
N PHE A 209 -8.69 0.58 6.99
CA PHE A 209 -9.92 0.82 6.20
C PHE A 209 -11.01 1.53 6.99
N ALA A 210 -11.16 1.25 8.27
CA ALA A 210 -12.14 1.94 9.11
C ALA A 210 -11.83 3.43 9.27
N LYS A 211 -10.54 3.79 9.27
CA LYS A 211 -10.09 5.20 9.42
C LYS A 211 -9.99 5.94 8.10
N GLN A 212 -9.69 5.25 7.02
CA GLN A 212 -9.57 5.84 5.69
C GLN A 212 -10.88 5.67 4.93
N THR A 213 -11.71 6.70 4.92
CA THR A 213 -13.02 6.68 4.25
C THR A 213 -12.97 7.02 2.76
N TRP A 214 -11.78 7.25 2.19
CA TRP A 214 -11.59 7.65 0.79
C TRP A 214 -12.25 6.71 -0.23
N TRP A 215 -12.28 5.42 0.05
CA TRP A 215 -12.90 4.43 -0.82
C TRP A 215 -14.44 4.51 -0.84
N ARG A 216 -15.05 5.23 0.11
CA ARG A 216 -16.48 5.52 0.17
C ARG A 216 -16.85 6.83 -0.53
N ASP A 217 -15.90 7.77 -0.67
CA ASP A 217 -16.14 9.05 -1.32
C ASP A 217 -15.82 8.93 -2.83
N LYS A 218 -16.87 8.89 -3.65
CA LYS A 218 -16.74 8.79 -5.11
C LYS A 218 -15.90 9.93 -5.71
N ARG A 219 -15.90 11.12 -5.10
CA ARG A 219 -15.11 12.27 -5.56
C ARG A 219 -13.62 12.03 -5.32
N MET A 220 -13.24 11.44 -4.20
CA MET A 220 -11.85 11.06 -3.95
C MET A 220 -11.38 9.92 -4.87
N MET A 221 -12.27 9.03 -5.23
CA MET A 221 -11.97 7.97 -6.21
C MET A 221 -11.92 8.49 -7.64
N SER A 222 -12.62 9.58 -7.96
CA SER A 222 -12.62 10.23 -9.27
C SER A 222 -11.50 11.26 -9.45
N GLY A 223 -10.59 11.43 -8.48
CA GLY A 223 -9.39 12.25 -8.61
C GLY A 223 -9.64 13.75 -8.73
N GLY A 224 -10.66 14.27 -8.05
CA GLY A 224 -10.94 15.70 -8.08
C GLY A 224 -9.80 16.60 -7.60
N GLN A 225 -8.81 16.04 -6.88
CA GLN A 225 -7.66 16.78 -6.36
C GLN A 225 -6.42 16.51 -7.21
N TYR A 226 -5.71 17.55 -7.61
CA TYR A 226 -4.44 17.46 -8.34
C TYR A 226 -3.48 18.61 -7.95
N TYR A 227 -2.25 18.57 -8.45
CA TYR A 227 -1.17 19.44 -8.00
C TYR A 227 -0.50 20.13 -9.17
N LYS A 228 -0.12 21.39 -8.96
CA LYS A 228 0.68 22.18 -9.92
C LYS A 228 1.76 22.94 -9.18
N ASP A 229 2.83 23.29 -9.89
CA ASP A 229 3.75 24.30 -9.41
C ASP A 229 2.98 25.61 -9.22
N MET A 230 3.23 26.29 -8.10
CA MET A 230 2.45 27.45 -7.70
C MET A 230 2.94 28.70 -8.41
N ASP A 231 2.04 29.44 -9.02
CA ASP A 231 2.30 30.80 -9.52
C ASP A 231 2.20 31.85 -8.42
N GLU A 232 2.66 33.06 -8.68
CA GLU A 232 2.69 34.15 -7.69
C GLU A 232 1.29 34.64 -7.31
N THR A 233 0.31 34.52 -8.20
CA THR A 233 -1.08 34.88 -7.92
C THR A 233 -1.68 33.94 -6.88
N THR A 234 -1.49 32.65 -7.07
CA THR A 234 -1.92 31.62 -6.13
C THR A 234 -1.17 31.72 -4.80
N ALA A 235 0.14 32.00 -4.86
CA ALA A 235 0.95 32.21 -3.65
C ALA A 235 0.44 33.41 -2.82
N ALA A 236 0.14 34.53 -3.49
CA ALA A 236 -0.42 35.71 -2.82
C ALA A 236 -1.81 35.42 -2.24
N ARG A 237 -2.66 34.72 -2.99
CA ARG A 237 -4.01 34.31 -2.50
C ARG A 237 -3.96 33.57 -1.16
N PHE A 238 -3.04 32.63 -1.01
CA PHE A 238 -2.92 31.79 0.17
C PHE A 238 -1.89 32.31 1.19
N GLY A 239 -1.20 33.41 0.93
CA GLY A 239 -0.18 33.99 1.82
C GLY A 239 1.05 33.08 1.96
N VAL A 240 1.43 32.36 0.90
CA VAL A 240 2.57 31.43 0.92
C VAL A 240 3.88 32.21 0.86
N PRO A 241 4.81 32.02 1.82
CA PRO A 241 6.09 32.70 1.81
C PRO A 241 6.91 32.39 0.53
N ALA A 242 7.80 33.29 0.17
CA ALA A 242 8.75 33.08 -0.91
C ALA A 242 9.78 32.01 -0.53
N GLY A 243 10.32 31.32 -1.56
CA GLY A 243 11.39 30.33 -1.41
C GLY A 243 10.90 28.88 -1.37
N GLY A 244 11.84 27.95 -1.54
CA GLY A 244 11.56 26.52 -1.62
C GLY A 244 10.70 26.11 -2.83
N LYS A 245 10.26 24.86 -2.83
CA LYS A 245 9.27 24.36 -3.80
C LYS A 245 7.87 24.67 -3.27
N ARG A 246 7.05 25.36 -4.07
CA ARG A 246 5.67 25.71 -3.73
C ARG A 246 4.72 24.95 -4.62
N ILE A 247 3.79 24.21 -4.02
CA ILE A 247 2.81 23.35 -4.70
C ILE A 247 1.42 23.89 -4.42
N ALA A 248 0.67 24.19 -5.47
CA ALA A 248 -0.75 24.53 -5.40
C ALA A 248 -1.59 23.26 -5.43
N VAL A 249 -2.51 23.12 -4.50
CA VAL A 249 -3.51 22.04 -4.43
C VAL A 249 -4.76 22.53 -5.16
N TRP A 250 -5.17 21.82 -6.19
CA TRP A 250 -6.33 22.12 -7.02
C TRP A 250 -7.43 21.09 -6.83
N PHE A 251 -8.67 21.53 -6.90
CA PHE A 251 -9.85 20.68 -6.89
C PHE A 251 -10.90 21.27 -7.85
N GLU A 252 -11.39 20.46 -8.79
CA GLU A 252 -12.40 20.88 -9.80
C GLU A 252 -12.06 22.22 -10.48
N ASN A 253 -10.79 22.41 -10.87
CA ASN A 253 -10.25 23.59 -11.54
C ASN A 253 -10.07 24.85 -10.68
N GLU A 254 -10.25 24.75 -9.36
CA GLU A 254 -10.01 25.85 -8.43
C GLU A 254 -8.81 25.53 -7.50
N PRO A 255 -7.94 26.50 -7.21
CA PRO A 255 -6.90 26.33 -6.20
C PRO A 255 -7.54 26.36 -4.81
N VAL A 256 -7.39 25.28 -4.06
CA VAL A 256 -8.02 25.05 -2.75
C VAL A 256 -7.00 24.89 -1.61
N GLY A 257 -5.73 24.97 -1.91
CA GLY A 257 -4.70 24.85 -0.87
C GLY A 257 -3.28 25.03 -1.41
N ALA A 258 -2.35 24.98 -0.48
CA ALA A 258 -0.94 25.26 -0.72
C ALA A 258 -0.03 24.41 0.17
N VAL A 259 1.09 23.99 -0.38
CA VAL A 259 2.19 23.36 0.36
C VAL A 259 3.50 24.02 -0.05
N GLN A 260 4.32 24.43 0.92
CA GLN A 260 5.70 24.89 0.68
C GLN A 260 6.67 23.88 1.28
N LEU A 261 7.63 23.45 0.46
CA LEU A 261 8.68 22.53 0.83
C LEU A 261 10.01 23.28 0.84
N LEU A 262 10.64 23.31 2.01
CA LEU A 262 11.89 24.03 2.22
C LEU A 262 13.07 23.06 2.19
N PRO A 263 14.22 23.45 1.58
CA PRO A 263 15.43 22.65 1.70
C PRO A 263 15.86 22.60 3.17
N ASP A 264 16.24 21.41 3.64
CA ASP A 264 16.86 21.30 4.95
C ASP A 264 18.28 21.89 4.90
N GLN A 265 18.59 22.75 5.85
CA GLN A 265 19.90 23.38 5.96
C GLN A 265 20.77 22.82 7.09
N ALA A 266 20.22 21.97 7.95
CA ALA A 266 20.91 21.57 9.18
C ALA A 266 20.65 20.15 9.68
N THR A 267 19.70 19.44 9.13
CA THR A 267 19.29 18.09 9.58
C THR A 267 18.88 17.24 8.36
N ASP A 268 19.08 15.95 8.38
CA ASP A 268 18.66 15.03 7.30
C ASP A 268 17.12 14.90 7.20
N ALA A 269 16.39 16.02 7.26
CA ALA A 269 14.94 16.06 7.23
C ALA A 269 14.42 17.07 6.21
N GLY A 270 13.37 16.70 5.52
CA GLY A 270 12.58 17.62 4.72
C GLY A 270 11.66 18.47 5.60
N TRP A 271 11.43 19.72 5.22
CA TRP A 271 10.60 20.67 5.99
C TRP A 271 9.41 21.14 5.20
N ILE A 272 8.21 21.03 5.79
CA ILE A 272 7.01 21.74 5.32
C ILE A 272 7.01 23.12 5.97
N GLY A 273 7.40 24.12 5.20
CA GLY A 273 7.44 25.52 5.68
C GLY A 273 6.05 26.16 5.77
N TYR A 274 5.15 25.71 4.90
CA TYR A 274 3.76 26.18 4.87
C TYR A 274 2.84 25.08 4.41
N TYR A 275 1.66 25.00 5.05
CA TYR A 275 0.59 24.08 4.67
C TYR A 275 -0.76 24.74 4.90
N TYR A 276 -1.56 24.84 3.85
CA TYR A 276 -2.91 25.38 3.94
C TYR A 276 -3.88 24.56 3.09
N LEU A 277 -5.08 24.41 3.59
CA LEU A 277 -6.21 23.86 2.86
C LEU A 277 -7.46 24.68 3.21
N GLU A 278 -8.26 25.03 2.19
CA GLU A 278 -9.50 25.76 2.34
C GLU A 278 -10.43 25.09 3.38
N PRO A 279 -11.13 25.82 4.23
CA PRO A 279 -11.99 25.27 5.29
C PRO A 279 -13.02 24.27 4.76
N THR A 280 -13.55 24.50 3.57
CA THR A 280 -14.53 23.62 2.90
C THR A 280 -13.97 22.24 2.57
N MET A 281 -12.65 22.11 2.48
CA MET A 281 -11.93 20.88 2.18
C MET A 281 -11.46 20.12 3.43
N ARG A 282 -11.51 20.74 4.60
CA ARG A 282 -11.00 20.16 5.85
C ARG A 282 -11.95 19.09 6.40
N GLY A 283 -11.41 18.20 7.23
CA GLY A 283 -12.19 17.12 7.88
C GLY A 283 -12.70 16.01 6.96
N LYS A 284 -12.31 16.02 5.68
CA LYS A 284 -12.77 15.08 4.65
C LYS A 284 -11.62 14.25 4.04
N ASN A 285 -10.52 14.14 4.73
CA ASN A 285 -9.27 13.47 4.30
C ASN A 285 -8.57 14.09 3.08
N TYR A 286 -8.99 15.25 2.59
CA TYR A 286 -8.30 15.95 1.49
C TYR A 286 -6.94 16.54 1.88
N GLY A 287 -6.63 16.62 3.17
CA GLY A 287 -5.32 17.09 3.64
C GLY A 287 -4.20 16.05 3.58
N ILE A 288 -4.53 14.77 3.46
CA ILE A 288 -3.51 13.70 3.47
C ILE A 288 -2.73 13.64 2.15
N PRO A 289 -3.34 13.66 0.95
CA PRO A 289 -2.60 13.57 -0.29
C PRO A 289 -1.59 14.71 -0.55
N PRO A 290 -1.82 15.97 -0.17
CA PRO A 290 -0.79 17.01 -0.26
C PRO A 290 0.44 16.72 0.62
N LEU A 291 0.28 16.06 1.77
CA LEU A 291 1.40 15.55 2.56
C LEU A 291 2.13 14.43 1.81
N GLY A 292 1.39 13.61 1.05
CA GLY A 292 1.97 12.61 0.15
C GLY A 292 2.91 13.24 -0.91
N GLN A 293 2.56 14.42 -1.44
CA GLN A 293 3.44 15.17 -2.34
C GLN A 293 4.75 15.58 -1.66
N ALA A 294 4.68 16.00 -0.40
CA ALA A 294 5.89 16.32 0.38
C ALA A 294 6.75 15.08 0.63
N VAL A 295 6.16 13.97 1.02
CA VAL A 295 6.86 12.69 1.22
C VAL A 295 7.55 12.26 -0.08
N GLN A 296 6.85 12.27 -1.20
CA GLN A 296 7.40 11.93 -2.52
C GLN A 296 8.61 12.83 -2.87
N PHE A 297 8.44 14.16 -2.72
CA PHE A 297 9.48 15.12 -3.06
C PHE A 297 10.78 14.88 -2.26
N TYR A 298 10.68 14.65 -0.96
CA TYR A 298 11.85 14.45 -0.12
C TYR A 298 12.44 13.04 -0.25
N ARG A 299 11.63 12.02 -0.48
CA ARG A 299 12.13 10.67 -0.79
C ARG A 299 12.95 10.64 -2.08
N ALA A 300 12.54 11.39 -3.10
CA ALA A 300 13.32 11.53 -4.35
C ALA A 300 14.70 12.15 -4.12
N GLN A 301 14.89 12.88 -3.01
CA GLN A 301 16.16 13.46 -2.59
C GLN A 301 16.93 12.59 -1.59
N GLY A 302 16.43 11.39 -1.28
CA GLY A 302 17.05 10.46 -0.32
C GLY A 302 16.78 10.78 1.15
N LEU A 303 15.85 11.71 1.45
CA LEU A 303 15.49 12.07 2.81
C LEU A 303 14.37 11.16 3.33
N ASP A 304 14.50 10.64 4.54
CA ASP A 304 13.57 9.71 5.16
C ASP A 304 12.81 10.29 6.36
N ARG A 305 13.03 11.57 6.67
CA ARG A 305 12.35 12.31 7.73
C ARG A 305 11.65 13.53 7.16
N LEU A 306 10.45 13.81 7.68
CA LEU A 306 9.64 14.97 7.35
C LEU A 306 9.27 15.71 8.65
N ARG A 307 9.38 17.05 8.65
CA ARG A 307 9.01 17.93 9.76
C ARG A 307 8.10 19.06 9.31
#